data_48acdb14e57b46853760037cc84fde59
#
_entry.id   48acdb14e57b46853760037cc84fde59
#
_cell.length_a   1.000
_cell.length_b   1.000
_cell.length_c   1.000
_cell.angle_alpha   90.00
_cell.angle_beta   90.00
_cell.angle_gamma   90.00
#
_symmetry.space_group_name_H-M   'P 1'
#
loop_
_entity.id
_entity.type
_entity.pdbx_description
1 polymer ?
#
loop_
_entity_poly.entity_id
_entity_poly.type
_entity_poly.pdbx_seq_one_letter_code
_entity_poly.pdbx_strand_id
1 'polypeptide(L)'
;MQKNILIRSIAALSGIVMLASVAACGDNTATTTDNSSSSDSTSKSTPVSGNFSGAGASSQQAAVEAWIAGFQGTNPEAKIAYNPSGSGAGVSTFLTGATAWAGSDAAL
;
A
#
# COMPACT_ATOMS: atom_id res chain seq x y z
N MET A 1 33.09 26.45 20.57
CA MET A 1 32.34 27.66 20.22
C MET A 1 30.89 27.22 19.98
N GLN A 2 30.05 27.47 20.95
CA GLN A 2 28.62 27.20 20.89
C GLN A 2 27.93 28.38 20.19
N LYS A 3 27.10 28.09 19.19
CA LYS A 3 26.14 29.09 18.69
C LYS A 3 24.74 28.57 18.95
N ASN A 4 24.19 29.05 20.04
CA ASN A 4 22.78 28.99 20.40
C ASN A 4 21.99 29.76 19.36
N ILE A 5 21.09 29.10 18.66
CA ILE A 5 20.05 29.77 17.87
C ILE A 5 18.74 29.57 18.60
N LEU A 6 18.36 30.61 19.32
CA LEU A 6 17.01 30.84 19.83
C LEU A 6 16.05 31.02 18.66
N ILE A 7 15.13 30.13 18.51
CA ILE A 7 14.00 30.33 17.58
C ILE A 7 12.78 30.67 18.43
N ARG A 8 12.36 31.91 18.26
CA ARG A 8 11.22 32.55 18.87
C ARG A 8 9.91 31.91 18.42
N SER A 9 9.07 31.68 19.40
CA SER A 9 7.66 31.36 19.27
C SER A 9 6.92 32.42 18.48
N ILE A 10 6.17 32.05 17.47
CA ILE A 10 5.08 32.86 16.94
C ILE A 10 3.83 31.98 16.93
N ALA A 11 2.95 32.28 17.85
CA ALA A 11 1.59 31.84 17.88
C ALA A 11 0.79 32.63 16.84
N ALA A 12 0.09 31.97 15.94
CA ALA A 12 -0.99 32.57 15.19
C ALA A 12 -2.12 31.58 15.08
N LEU A 13 -3.18 31.85 15.79
CA LEU A 13 -4.51 31.30 15.62
C LEU A 13 -5.04 31.71 14.25
N SER A 14 -5.55 30.76 13.48
CA SER A 14 -6.65 31.02 12.55
C SER A 14 -7.36 29.71 12.27
N GLY A 15 -8.55 29.58 12.83
CA GLY A 15 -9.48 28.52 12.51
C GLY A 15 -10.09 28.73 11.13
N ILE A 16 -10.13 27.69 10.35
CA ILE A 16 -11.11 27.55 9.27
C ILE A 16 -11.57 26.08 9.29
N VAL A 17 -12.76 25.91 9.82
CA VAL A 17 -13.55 24.69 9.67
C VAL A 17 -14.06 24.66 8.23
N MET A 18 -13.54 23.79 7.39
CA MET A 18 -14.13 23.43 6.12
C MET A 18 -14.67 22.01 6.23
N LEU A 19 -15.96 21.92 6.52
CA LEU A 19 -16.72 20.71 6.28
C LEU A 19 -16.85 20.54 4.76
N ALA A 20 -16.06 19.68 4.19
CA ALA A 20 -16.32 19.16 2.85
C ALA A 20 -17.05 17.82 2.99
N SER A 21 -18.36 17.87 2.92
CA SER A 21 -19.20 16.69 2.76
C SER A 21 -18.99 16.13 1.35
N VAL A 22 -18.24 15.07 1.21
CA VAL A 22 -18.24 14.29 -0.02
C VAL A 22 -19.45 13.37 0.04
N ALA A 23 -20.54 13.81 -0.60
CA ALA A 23 -21.66 12.95 -0.91
C ALA A 23 -21.25 12.04 -2.06
N ALA A 24 -20.85 10.82 -1.77
CA ALA A 24 -20.76 9.76 -2.76
C ALA A 24 -22.18 9.31 -3.09
N CYS A 25 -22.77 9.87 -4.13
CA CYS A 25 -23.98 9.35 -4.74
C CYS A 25 -23.63 8.06 -5.48
N GLY A 26 -23.85 6.95 -4.85
CA GLY A 26 -24.05 5.67 -5.50
C GLY A 26 -25.53 5.35 -5.42
N ASP A 27 -26.31 5.86 -6.39
CA ASP A 27 -27.72 5.52 -6.51
C ASP A 27 -27.82 4.16 -7.19
N ASN A 28 -28.14 3.15 -6.41
CA ASN A 28 -28.65 1.89 -6.92
C ASN A 28 -29.87 1.53 -6.10
N THR A 29 -31.01 2.01 -6.59
CA THR A 29 -32.32 1.63 -6.10
C THR A 29 -32.57 0.17 -6.41
N ALA A 30 -32.50 -0.67 -5.41
CA ALA A 30 -33.14 -1.97 -5.40
C ALA A 30 -33.76 -2.20 -4.03
N THR A 31 -35.03 -2.16 -4.05
CA THR A 31 -36.03 -2.38 -3.02
C THR A 31 -35.80 -3.71 -2.27
N THR A 32 -35.90 -3.61 -0.93
CA THR A 32 -36.48 -4.59 -0.01
C THR A 32 -35.66 -5.83 0.35
N THR A 33 -35.23 -5.91 1.56
CA THR A 33 -35.70 -6.77 2.65
C THR A 33 -34.58 -6.91 3.68
N ASP A 34 -34.92 -6.59 4.92
CA ASP A 34 -34.17 -6.85 6.12
C ASP A 34 -33.43 -8.18 6.11
N ASN A 35 -32.13 -8.10 6.24
CA ASN A 35 -31.42 -9.04 7.06
C ASN A 35 -30.13 -8.40 7.58
N SER A 36 -30.21 -7.83 8.76
CA SER A 36 -29.06 -7.45 9.56
C SER A 36 -28.27 -8.70 9.91
N SER A 37 -27.33 -9.02 9.06
CA SER A 37 -26.22 -9.88 9.42
C SER A 37 -24.97 -9.03 9.33
N SER A 38 -24.69 -8.33 10.41
CA SER A 38 -23.34 -7.87 10.70
C SER A 38 -22.46 -9.10 10.81
N SER A 39 -22.04 -9.62 9.68
CA SER A 39 -20.93 -10.54 9.63
C SER A 39 -19.69 -9.70 9.92
N ASP A 40 -19.41 -9.56 11.20
CA ASP A 40 -18.09 -9.22 11.69
C ASP A 40 -17.18 -10.38 11.30
N SER A 41 -16.82 -10.38 10.01
CA SER A 41 -15.77 -11.24 9.48
C SER A 41 -14.46 -10.70 9.98
N THR A 42 -14.18 -10.93 11.24
CA THR A 42 -12.83 -10.94 11.75
C THR A 42 -12.15 -12.11 11.05
N SER A 43 -11.74 -11.87 9.80
CA SER A 43 -10.85 -12.77 9.08
C SER A 43 -9.57 -12.81 9.88
N LYS A 44 -9.47 -13.83 10.74
CA LYS A 44 -8.23 -14.19 11.40
C LYS A 44 -7.29 -14.61 10.27
N SER A 45 -6.58 -13.63 9.69
CA SER A 45 -5.61 -13.88 8.65
C SER A 45 -4.53 -14.78 9.22
N THR A 46 -4.45 -16.00 8.70
CA THR A 46 -3.34 -16.89 9.01
C THR A 46 -2.07 -16.19 8.56
N PRO A 47 -1.04 -16.08 9.42
CA PRO A 47 0.21 -15.46 9.03
C PRO A 47 0.80 -16.12 7.79
N VAL A 48 1.21 -15.31 6.84
CA VAL A 48 1.85 -15.79 5.60
C VAL A 48 3.32 -16.08 5.89
N SER A 49 3.80 -17.21 5.40
CA SER A 49 5.20 -17.62 5.50
C SER A 49 5.74 -18.08 4.16
N GLY A 50 7.05 -17.97 3.97
CA GLY A 50 7.73 -18.41 2.76
C GLY A 50 8.61 -17.33 2.13
N ASN A 51 9.26 -17.71 1.02
CA ASN A 51 10.10 -16.82 0.24
C ASN A 51 9.41 -16.45 -1.07
N PHE A 52 9.26 -15.16 -1.31
CA PHE A 52 8.60 -14.63 -2.49
C PHE A 52 9.52 -13.64 -3.18
N SER A 53 9.80 -13.86 -4.45
CA SER A 53 10.59 -12.95 -5.26
C SER A 53 9.74 -12.31 -6.35
N GLY A 54 9.93 -11.02 -6.54
CA GLY A 54 9.36 -10.24 -7.63
C GLY A 54 10.43 -9.48 -8.38
N ALA A 55 10.13 -9.09 -9.60
CA ALA A 55 11.00 -8.24 -10.39
C ALA A 55 10.16 -7.26 -11.23
N GLY A 56 10.73 -6.14 -11.65
CA GLY A 56 10.00 -5.23 -12.50
C GLY A 56 10.51 -3.81 -12.54
N ALA A 57 9.60 -2.88 -12.75
CA ALA A 57 9.88 -1.47 -12.95
C ALA A 57 10.67 -0.85 -11.80
N SER A 58 11.77 -0.21 -12.12
CA SER A 58 12.60 0.51 -11.15
C SER A 58 11.90 1.75 -10.59
N SER A 59 10.99 2.34 -11.32
CA SER A 59 10.14 3.45 -10.87
C SER A 59 9.26 3.08 -9.67
N GLN A 60 8.90 1.81 -9.54
CA GLN A 60 8.05 1.29 -8.45
C GLN A 60 8.85 0.84 -7.22
N GLN A 61 10.18 0.82 -7.29
CA GLN A 61 11.04 0.25 -6.24
C GLN A 61 10.72 0.81 -4.86
N ALA A 62 10.70 2.12 -4.69
CA ALA A 62 10.49 2.74 -3.38
C ALA A 62 9.12 2.40 -2.78
N ALA A 63 8.08 2.36 -3.60
CA ALA A 63 6.73 2.00 -3.16
C ALA A 63 6.66 0.52 -2.78
N VAL A 64 7.23 -0.35 -3.59
CA VAL A 64 7.26 -1.80 -3.34
C VAL A 64 8.03 -2.12 -2.07
N GLU A 65 9.17 -1.50 -1.85
CA GLU A 65 9.96 -1.69 -0.63
C GLU A 65 9.19 -1.25 0.62
N ALA A 66 8.46 -0.14 0.55
CA ALA A 66 7.61 0.31 1.65
C ALA A 66 6.47 -0.68 1.94
N TRP A 67 5.82 -1.22 0.92
CA TRP A 67 4.77 -2.25 1.07
C TRP A 67 5.31 -3.55 1.62
N ILE A 68 6.49 -3.99 1.17
CA ILE A 68 7.17 -5.18 1.71
C ILE A 68 7.46 -5.00 3.19
N ALA A 69 8.02 -3.86 3.59
CA ALA A 69 8.30 -3.58 4.99
C ALA A 69 7.03 -3.60 5.86
N GLY A 70 5.94 -2.98 5.38
CA GLY A 70 4.65 -3.00 6.06
C GLY A 70 4.06 -4.41 6.19
N PHE A 71 4.11 -5.20 5.12
CA PHE A 71 3.61 -6.56 5.11
C PHE A 71 4.42 -7.50 6.01
N GLN A 72 5.75 -7.41 5.97
CA GLN A 72 6.63 -8.21 6.82
C GLN A 72 6.52 -7.84 8.31
N GLY A 73 6.08 -6.62 8.62
CA GLY A 73 5.78 -6.21 10.00
C GLY A 73 4.67 -7.04 10.64
N THR A 74 3.68 -7.46 9.86
CA THR A 74 2.57 -8.32 10.29
C THR A 74 2.77 -9.80 9.96
N ASN A 75 3.69 -10.11 9.06
CA ASN A 75 4.00 -11.47 8.62
C ASN A 75 5.52 -11.71 8.65
N PRO A 76 6.14 -11.81 9.83
CA PRO A 76 7.60 -11.87 9.97
C PRO A 76 8.23 -13.10 9.33
N GLU A 77 7.46 -14.16 9.10
CA GLU A 77 7.91 -15.38 8.42
C GLU A 77 7.88 -15.27 6.90
N ALA A 78 7.28 -14.22 6.34
CA ALA A 78 7.32 -13.94 4.92
C ALA A 78 8.61 -13.21 4.55
N LYS A 79 9.38 -13.79 3.63
CA LYS A 79 10.57 -13.18 3.05
C LYS A 79 10.25 -12.74 1.64
N ILE A 80 10.19 -11.43 1.43
CA ILE A 80 9.81 -10.85 0.14
C ILE A 80 10.99 -10.04 -0.37
N ALA A 81 11.38 -10.26 -1.62
CA ALA A 81 12.43 -9.53 -2.31
C ALA A 81 11.92 -8.96 -3.63
N TYR A 82 12.34 -7.78 -3.99
CA TYR A 82 12.05 -7.13 -5.26
C TYR A 82 13.33 -6.78 -6.00
N ASN A 83 13.41 -7.15 -7.27
CA ASN A 83 14.51 -6.79 -8.16
C ASN A 83 14.04 -5.72 -9.16
N PRO A 84 14.55 -4.48 -9.09
CA PRO A 84 14.17 -3.39 -9.98
C PRO A 84 14.90 -3.48 -11.33
N SER A 85 14.66 -4.57 -12.05
CA SER A 85 15.35 -4.88 -13.33
C SER A 85 14.71 -4.24 -14.57
N GLY A 86 13.61 -3.49 -14.38
CA GLY A 86 12.81 -2.88 -15.44
C GLY A 86 11.59 -3.74 -15.79
N SER A 87 10.55 -3.08 -16.34
CA SER A 87 9.25 -3.71 -16.63
C SER A 87 9.37 -4.93 -17.55
N GLY A 88 10.09 -4.81 -18.66
CA GLY A 88 10.27 -5.89 -19.61
C GLY A 88 11.00 -7.11 -19.04
N ALA A 89 12.05 -6.89 -18.26
CA ALA A 89 12.78 -7.96 -17.59
C ALA A 89 11.91 -8.61 -16.50
N GLY A 90 11.16 -7.82 -15.73
CA GLY A 90 10.24 -8.30 -14.73
C GLY A 90 9.16 -9.23 -15.32
N VAL A 91 8.50 -8.78 -16.37
CA VAL A 91 7.49 -9.60 -17.09
C VAL A 91 8.12 -10.89 -17.64
N SER A 92 9.29 -10.79 -18.25
CA SER A 92 9.98 -11.96 -18.80
C SER A 92 10.29 -13.00 -17.71
N THR A 93 10.83 -12.58 -16.57
CA THR A 93 11.13 -13.50 -15.46
C THR A 93 9.88 -14.10 -14.84
N PHE A 94 8.79 -13.35 -14.79
CA PHE A 94 7.50 -13.87 -14.33
C PHE A 94 6.94 -14.94 -15.30
N LEU A 95 6.97 -14.67 -16.59
CA LEU A 95 6.47 -15.63 -17.61
C LEU A 95 7.25 -16.94 -17.63
N THR A 96 8.54 -16.92 -17.30
CA THR A 96 9.36 -18.13 -17.16
C THR A 96 9.20 -18.83 -15.81
N GLY A 97 8.43 -18.27 -14.89
CA GLY A 97 8.26 -18.80 -13.53
C GLY A 97 9.45 -18.55 -12.60
N ALA A 98 10.41 -17.70 -12.98
CA ALA A 98 11.56 -17.36 -12.15
C ALA A 98 11.20 -16.45 -10.98
N THR A 99 10.12 -15.68 -11.10
CA THR A 99 9.58 -14.83 -10.03
C THR A 99 8.11 -15.12 -9.80
N ALA A 100 7.65 -14.91 -8.56
CA ALA A 100 6.25 -15.13 -8.19
C ALA A 100 5.32 -14.01 -8.68
N TRP A 101 5.87 -12.84 -8.94
CA TRP A 101 5.12 -11.65 -9.39
C TRP A 101 6.05 -10.69 -10.15
N ALA A 102 5.44 -9.79 -10.92
CA ALA A 102 6.15 -8.76 -11.65
C ALA A 102 5.45 -7.41 -11.49
N GLY A 103 6.23 -6.33 -11.43
CA GLY A 103 5.77 -4.96 -11.50
C GLY A 103 6.02 -4.36 -12.89
N SER A 104 5.02 -3.73 -13.49
CA SER A 104 5.17 -3.06 -14.78
C SER A 104 4.52 -1.68 -14.75
N ASP A 105 5.23 -0.69 -15.28
CA ASP A 105 4.73 0.65 -15.60
C ASP A 105 4.57 0.84 -17.11
N ALA A 106 4.88 -0.17 -17.89
CA ALA A 106 4.67 -0.20 -19.33
C ALA A 106 3.31 -0.81 -19.68
N ALA A 107 2.71 -0.35 -20.76
CA ALA A 107 1.54 -0.98 -21.33
C ALA A 107 1.91 -2.40 -21.83
N LEU A 108 1.01 -3.34 -21.65
CA LEU A 108 1.10 -4.70 -22.12
C LEU A 108 0.44 -4.84 -23.48
#